data_96d56ca720ba080b01b0a6fbd3dc3217
#
_entry.id   96d56ca720ba080b01b0a6fbd3dc3217
#
_cell.length_a   1.000
_cell.length_b   1.000
_cell.length_c   1.000
_cell.angle_alpha   90.00
_cell.angle_beta   90.00
_cell.angle_gamma   90.00
#
_symmetry.space_group_name_H-M   'P 1'
#
loop_
_entity.id
_entity.type
_entity.pdbx_description
1 polymer ?
#
loop_
_entity_poly.entity_id
_entity_poly.type
_entity_poly.pdbx_seq_one_letter_code
_entity_poly.pdbx_strand_id
1 'polypeptide(L)'
;MEIFSTASFDKDFRKATKEEVKRINAIVEGLKASNFIGKPLRHAKNTYSVRIGNKRFVYNIDGSRILLIFFKSREGVYDYLG
;
A
#
# COMPACT_ATOMS: atom_id res chain seq x y z
N MET A 1 9.26 -5.32 -12.15
CA MET A 1 7.80 -5.13 -12.00
C MET A 1 7.44 -3.67 -12.19
N GLU A 2 6.33 -3.41 -12.84
CA GLU A 2 5.84 -2.05 -13.01
C GLU A 2 5.02 -1.62 -11.79
N ILE A 3 5.21 -0.38 -11.36
CA ILE A 3 4.51 0.20 -10.21
C ILE A 3 3.54 1.27 -10.69
N PHE A 4 2.29 1.14 -10.27
CA PHE A 4 1.25 2.11 -10.55
C PHE A 4 0.65 2.58 -9.23
N SER A 5 0.02 3.75 -9.24
CA SER A 5 -0.66 4.26 -8.04
C SER A 5 -2.04 4.80 -8.42
N THR A 6 -2.95 4.73 -7.46
CA THR A 6 -4.28 5.34 -7.60
C THR A 6 -4.21 6.81 -7.21
N ALA A 7 -5.20 7.60 -7.63
CA ALA A 7 -5.33 8.99 -7.20
C ALA A 7 -5.46 9.07 -5.67
N SER A 8 -6.13 8.09 -5.06
CA SER A 8 -6.27 8.01 -3.60
C SER A 8 -4.91 7.85 -2.93
N PHE A 9 -4.07 6.94 -3.43
CA PHE A 9 -2.72 6.76 -2.90
C PHE A 9 -1.90 8.04 -3.04
N ASP A 10 -1.93 8.66 -4.21
CA ASP A 10 -1.15 9.87 -4.48
C ASP A 10 -1.52 10.99 -3.51
N LYS A 11 -2.81 11.15 -3.23
CA LYS A 11 -3.31 12.14 -2.27
C LYS A 11 -2.81 11.82 -0.86
N ASP A 12 -2.90 10.57 -0.45
CA ASP A 12 -2.45 10.14 0.88
C ASP A 12 -0.95 10.32 1.02
N PHE A 13 -0.18 9.99 -0.02
CA PHE A 13 1.27 10.07 -0.02
C PHE A 13 1.76 11.51 0.12
N ARG A 14 1.06 12.45 -0.49
CA ARG A 14 1.41 13.89 -0.36
C ARG A 14 1.27 14.40 1.06
N LYS A 15 0.42 13.78 1.87
CA LYS A 15 0.20 14.15 3.27
C LYS A 15 1.07 13.35 4.24
N ALA A 16 1.86 12.40 3.75
CA ALA A 16 2.65 11.52 4.59
C ALA A 16 3.84 12.27 5.21
N THR A 17 4.24 11.87 6.41
CA THR A 17 5.44 12.39 7.06
C THR A 17 6.69 11.89 6.36
N LYS A 18 7.84 12.53 6.66
CA LYS A 18 9.12 12.10 6.09
C LYS A 18 9.43 10.63 6.41
N GLU A 19 9.15 10.21 7.63
CA GLU A 19 9.40 8.84 8.05
C GLU A 19 8.47 7.86 7.34
N GLU A 20 7.20 8.23 7.17
CA GLU A 20 6.24 7.43 6.42
C GLU A 20 6.66 7.27 4.97
N VAL A 21 7.11 8.36 4.35
CA VAL A 21 7.61 8.34 2.97
C VAL A 21 8.81 7.40 2.85
N LYS A 22 9.77 7.48 3.77
CA LYS A 22 10.92 6.59 3.80
C LYS A 22 10.49 5.12 3.87
N ARG A 23 9.54 4.83 4.74
CA ARG A 23 9.05 3.47 4.94
C ARG A 23 8.36 2.95 3.69
N ILE A 24 7.48 3.76 3.10
CA ILE A 24 6.77 3.40 1.87
C ILE A 24 7.76 3.17 0.73
N ASN A 25 8.74 4.05 0.56
CA ASN A 25 9.74 3.91 -0.50
C ASN A 25 10.56 2.62 -0.33
N ALA A 26 10.94 2.28 0.90
CA ALA A 26 11.65 1.03 1.17
C ALA A 26 10.80 -0.19 0.81
N ILE A 27 9.52 -0.15 1.14
CA ILE A 27 8.58 -1.23 0.80
C ILE A 27 8.44 -1.35 -0.72
N VAL A 28 8.27 -0.24 -1.42
CA VAL A 28 8.12 -0.21 -2.87
C VAL A 28 9.37 -0.78 -3.56
N GLU A 29 10.56 -0.44 -3.08
CA GLU A 29 11.80 -1.01 -3.62
C GLU A 29 11.84 -2.53 -3.41
N GLY A 30 11.39 -3.01 -2.25
CA GLY A 30 11.26 -4.44 -2.00
C GLY A 30 10.26 -5.09 -2.95
N LEU A 31 9.13 -4.43 -3.21
CA LEU A 31 8.11 -4.94 -4.13
C LEU A 31 8.65 -5.08 -5.55
N LYS A 32 9.47 -4.13 -6.01
CA LYS A 32 10.12 -4.21 -7.31
C LYS A 32 11.00 -5.45 -7.43
N ALA A 33 11.58 -5.88 -6.32
CA ALA A 33 12.43 -7.09 -6.24
C ALA A 33 11.61 -8.33 -5.91
N SER A 34 10.29 -8.29 -6.01
CA SER A 34 9.36 -9.36 -5.69
C SER A 34 9.36 -9.78 -4.22
N ASN A 35 9.73 -8.87 -3.33
CA ASN A 35 9.65 -9.09 -1.90
C ASN A 35 8.29 -8.58 -1.39
N PHE A 36 7.30 -9.45 -1.39
CA PHE A 36 5.93 -9.11 -1.04
C PHE A 36 5.71 -9.28 0.45
N ILE A 37 5.55 -8.17 1.16
CA ILE A 37 5.35 -8.17 2.61
C ILE A 37 3.93 -7.72 2.95
N GLY A 38 3.52 -8.00 4.19
CA GLY A 38 2.21 -7.62 4.70
C GLY A 38 1.27 -8.79 4.79
N LYS A 39 0.05 -8.51 5.26
CA LYS A 39 -0.99 -9.53 5.41
C LYS A 39 -1.94 -9.49 4.23
N PRO A 40 -2.26 -10.63 3.62
CA PRO A 40 -3.27 -10.65 2.56
C PRO A 40 -4.63 -10.29 3.14
N LEU A 41 -5.39 -9.51 2.38
CA LEU A 41 -6.75 -9.13 2.76
C LEU A 41 -7.72 -10.23 2.35
N ARG A 42 -8.66 -10.58 3.26
CA ARG A 42 -9.58 -11.70 3.06
C ARG A 42 -10.52 -11.53 1.88
N HIS A 43 -10.94 -10.30 1.63
CA HIS A 43 -11.99 -10.02 0.64
C HIS A 43 -11.46 -9.36 -0.63
N ALA A 44 -10.15 -9.30 -0.78
CA ALA A 44 -9.53 -8.67 -1.93
C ALA A 44 -8.37 -9.53 -2.41
N LYS A 45 -8.58 -10.23 -3.52
CA LYS A 45 -7.60 -11.14 -4.08
C LYS A 45 -6.29 -10.43 -4.40
N ASN A 46 -5.16 -11.06 -4.04
CA ASN A 46 -3.82 -10.56 -4.32
C ASN A 46 -3.56 -9.15 -3.78
N THR A 47 -4.26 -8.80 -2.71
CA THR A 47 -4.17 -7.49 -2.08
C THR A 47 -3.61 -7.64 -0.68
N TYR A 48 -2.62 -6.81 -0.35
CA TYR A 48 -1.88 -6.91 0.91
C TYR A 48 -1.93 -5.61 1.68
N SER A 49 -1.91 -5.71 3.00
CA SER A 49 -1.90 -4.57 3.91
C SER A 49 -0.64 -4.59 4.76
N VAL A 50 0.11 -3.50 4.77
CA VAL A 50 1.31 -3.32 5.59
C VAL A 50 1.03 -2.25 6.63
N ARG A 51 1.30 -2.58 7.89
CA ARG A 51 1.12 -1.61 8.97
C ARG A 51 2.32 -0.67 9.06
N ILE A 52 2.06 0.63 9.03
CA ILE A 52 3.07 1.68 9.21
C ILE A 52 2.54 2.64 10.28
N GLY A 53 3.05 2.50 11.52
CA GLY A 53 2.51 3.26 12.65
C GLY A 53 1.05 2.90 12.90
N ASN A 54 0.18 3.90 12.89
CA ASN A 54 -1.26 3.71 13.04
C ASN A 54 -2.01 3.70 11.69
N LYS A 55 -1.26 3.61 10.59
CA LYS A 55 -1.81 3.62 9.25
C LYS A 55 -1.58 2.28 8.56
N ARG A 56 -2.33 2.05 7.48
CA ARG A 56 -2.20 0.87 6.62
C ARG A 56 -1.86 1.29 5.20
N PHE A 57 -0.82 0.67 4.65
CA PHE A 57 -0.46 0.80 3.25
C PHE A 57 -0.97 -0.44 2.52
N VAL A 58 -1.84 -0.23 1.53
CA VAL A 58 -2.48 -1.34 0.81
C VAL A 58 -2.05 -1.32 -0.64
N TYR A 59 -1.64 -2.48 -1.14
CA TYR A 59 -1.24 -2.64 -2.52
C TYR A 59 -1.79 -3.96 -3.08
N ASN A 60 -1.89 -4.03 -4.41
CA ASN A 60 -2.38 -5.20 -5.13
C ASN A 60 -1.33 -5.66 -6.13
N ILE A 61 -1.23 -6.97 -6.31
CA ILE A 61 -0.32 -7.57 -7.29
C ILE A 61 -1.17 -8.18 -8.41
N ASP A 62 -0.91 -7.76 -9.65
CA ASP A 62 -1.59 -8.30 -10.83
C ASP A 62 -0.52 -8.64 -11.87
N GLY A 63 -0.12 -9.91 -11.89
CA GLY A 63 0.95 -10.37 -12.77
C GLY A 63 2.27 -9.66 -12.46
N SER A 64 2.79 -8.91 -13.43
CA SER A 64 4.02 -8.13 -13.27
C SER A 64 3.76 -6.69 -12.84
N ARG A 65 2.52 -6.36 -12.47
CA ARG A 65 2.11 -5.02 -12.08
C ARG A 65 1.78 -4.97 -10.59
N ILE A 66 2.20 -3.87 -9.95
CA ILE A 66 1.85 -3.61 -8.55
C ILE A 66 1.10 -2.29 -8.51
N LEU A 67 -0.09 -2.31 -7.95
CA LEU A 67 -0.93 -1.13 -7.80
C LEU A 67 -0.92 -0.68 -6.35
N LEU A 68 -0.43 0.52 -6.09
CA LEU A 68 -0.46 1.14 -4.77
C LEU A 68 -1.84 1.77 -4.61
N ILE A 69 -2.66 1.21 -3.71
CA ILE A 69 -4.09 1.55 -3.65
C ILE A 69 -4.36 2.74 -2.74
N PHE A 70 -3.89 2.68 -1.49
CA PHE A 70 -4.03 3.79 -0.56
C PHE A 70 -3.12 3.64 0.64
N PHE A 71 -2.98 4.73 1.39
CA PHE A 71 -2.25 4.78 2.64
C PHE A 71 -3.08 5.58 3.64
N LYS A 72 -3.87 4.88 4.45
CA LYS A 72 -4.87 5.50 5.32
C LYS A 72 -4.77 4.96 6.74
N SER A 73 -5.37 5.70 7.69
CA SER A 73 -5.54 5.22 9.04
C SER A 73 -6.40 3.96 9.04
N ARG A 74 -6.38 3.23 10.15
CA ARG A 74 -7.15 2.00 10.29
C ARG A 74 -8.64 2.21 9.98
N GLU A 75 -9.19 3.33 10.43
CA GLU A 75 -10.60 3.66 10.19
C GLU A 75 -10.88 3.87 8.71
N GLY A 76 -9.99 4.58 8.01
CA GLY A 76 -10.11 4.78 6.57
C GLY A 76 -10.07 3.47 5.79
N VAL A 77 -9.28 2.49 6.27
CA VAL A 77 -9.22 1.16 5.64
C VAL A 77 -10.56 0.45 5.78
N TYR A 78 -11.15 0.47 6.96
CA TYR A 78 -12.44 -0.18 7.19
C TYR A 78 -13.55 0.48 6.36
N ASP A 79 -13.56 1.79 6.27
CA ASP A 79 -14.54 2.51 5.45
C ASP A 79 -14.41 2.11 3.97
N TYR A 80 -13.18 1.94 3.50
CA TYR A 80 -12.92 1.55 2.11
C TYR A 80 -13.37 0.11 1.83
N LEU A 81 -13.12 -0.79 2.77
CA LEU A 81 -13.43 -2.21 2.60
C LEU A 81 -14.85 -2.59 3.04
N GLY A 82 -15.48 -1.68 3.71
CA GLY A 82 -16.74 -1.85 4.30
C GLY A 82 -17.83 -1.96 4.31
#